data_6bea32f73e539ccdfbb1272d8ab4f058
#
_entry.id   6bea32f73e539ccdfbb1272d8ab4f058
#
_cell.length_a   1.000
_cell.length_b   1.000
_cell.length_c   1.000
_cell.angle_alpha   90.00
_cell.angle_beta   90.00
_cell.angle_gamma   90.00
#
_symmetry.space_group_name_H-M   'P 1'
#
loop_
_entity.id
_entity.type
_entity.pdbx_description
1 polymer ?
#
loop_
_entity_poly.entity_id
_entity_poly.type
_entity_poly.pdbx_seq_one_letter_code
_entity_poly.pdbx_strand_id
1 'polypeptide(L)'
;MLSRAIARDMYSGHELTRFFALLMLVNGLAPIGAPVLGGVLMTILNWRGIFMVLGGIAILLILLARWKLHETLADARRSKGSIFSAYAALGQVITHRPFMGFCLTQGFMMSGMFAYIGASPFVLQQLYGLSPQAFSFCFAANGFGLVIASQTSARLCPLWGEYRVLKGGLTLAFVASSLLLLAALLHAPLALLLVALFFTIASNGVIATTASSLAMQSQGHRAGSASAVIGVTMFTLGAITVPITGIGGTSVLSMCATIFGCFMTAILMFSVLAKKPLPQVKTH
;
A
#
# COMPACT_ATOMS: atom_id res chain seq x y z
N MET A 1 9.55 -6.40 -5.52
CA MET A 1 10.40 -5.54 -6.37
C MET A 1 11.32 -6.36 -7.26
N LEU A 2 12.18 -7.22 -6.71
CA LEU A 2 13.06 -8.12 -7.47
C LEU A 2 12.31 -9.01 -8.47
N SER A 3 11.14 -9.54 -8.12
CA SER A 3 10.32 -10.38 -9.01
C SER A 3 9.95 -9.69 -10.34
N ARG A 4 9.70 -8.38 -10.31
CA ARG A 4 9.42 -7.60 -11.53
C ARG A 4 10.66 -7.38 -12.39
N ALA A 5 11.81 -7.20 -11.77
CA ALA A 5 13.08 -7.07 -12.48
C ALA A 5 13.45 -8.39 -13.17
N ILE A 6 13.39 -9.50 -12.44
CA ILE A 6 13.65 -10.84 -12.96
C ILE A 6 12.69 -11.17 -14.11
N ALA A 7 11.40 -10.86 -13.96
CA ALA A 7 10.43 -11.08 -15.02
C ALA A 7 10.76 -10.30 -16.30
N ARG A 8 11.20 -9.04 -16.16
CA ARG A 8 11.61 -8.21 -17.30
C ARG A 8 12.90 -8.70 -17.97
N ASP A 9 13.77 -9.36 -17.22
CA ASP A 9 15.00 -9.94 -17.77
C ASP A 9 14.75 -11.25 -18.50
N MET A 10 13.71 -12.01 -18.08
CA MET A 10 13.37 -13.33 -18.63
C MET A 10 12.32 -13.31 -19.76
N TYR A 11 11.39 -12.35 -19.70
CA TYR A 11 10.25 -12.28 -20.61
C TYR A 11 10.19 -10.94 -21.34
N SER A 12 9.65 -10.96 -22.56
CA SER A 12 9.43 -9.77 -23.36
C SER A 12 8.04 -9.78 -24.01
N GLY A 13 7.54 -8.61 -24.42
CA GLY A 13 6.28 -8.47 -25.15
C GLY A 13 5.07 -9.04 -24.40
N HIS A 14 4.32 -9.93 -25.05
CA HIS A 14 3.06 -10.47 -24.52
C HIS A 14 3.24 -11.39 -23.30
N GLU A 15 4.31 -12.15 -23.24
CA GLU A 15 4.61 -13.03 -22.10
C GLU A 15 4.91 -12.24 -20.83
N LEU A 16 5.64 -11.14 -20.94
CA LEU A 16 5.89 -10.22 -19.83
C LEU A 16 4.59 -9.64 -19.29
N THR A 17 3.68 -9.24 -20.18
CA THR A 17 2.37 -8.71 -19.79
C THR A 17 1.54 -9.75 -19.06
N ARG A 18 1.53 -11.00 -19.54
CA ARG A 18 0.84 -12.11 -18.90
C ARG A 18 1.41 -12.41 -17.50
N PHE A 19 2.72 -12.39 -17.35
CA PHE A 19 3.39 -12.61 -16.08
C PHE A 19 3.07 -11.50 -15.07
N PHE A 20 3.09 -10.25 -15.50
CA PHE A 20 2.68 -9.13 -14.64
C PHE A 20 1.22 -9.21 -14.23
N ALA A 21 0.32 -9.65 -15.11
CA ALA A 21 -1.08 -9.87 -14.75
C ALA A 21 -1.22 -10.92 -13.63
N LEU A 22 -0.45 -12.02 -13.68
CA LEU A 22 -0.41 -13.04 -12.62
C LEU A 22 0.15 -12.47 -11.30
N LEU A 23 1.23 -11.69 -11.37
CA LEU A 23 1.76 -11.03 -10.17
C LEU A 23 0.74 -10.08 -9.53
N MET A 24 -0.01 -9.33 -10.35
CA MET A 24 -1.06 -8.44 -9.85
C MET A 24 -2.23 -9.21 -9.23
N LEU A 25 -2.60 -10.36 -9.81
CA LEU A 25 -3.62 -11.24 -9.25
C LEU A 25 -3.22 -11.73 -7.85
N VAL A 26 -1.99 -12.25 -7.71
CA VAL A 26 -1.47 -12.74 -6.42
C VAL A 26 -1.42 -11.61 -5.40
N ASN A 27 -0.91 -10.44 -5.77
CA ASN A 27 -0.86 -9.27 -4.89
C ASN A 27 -2.26 -8.77 -4.48
N GLY A 28 -3.27 -8.92 -5.35
CA GLY A 28 -4.65 -8.55 -5.05
C GLY A 28 -5.36 -9.57 -4.14
N LEU A 29 -5.05 -10.85 -4.29
CA LEU A 29 -5.65 -11.92 -3.49
C LEU A 29 -5.02 -12.07 -2.10
N ALA A 30 -3.75 -11.74 -1.94
CA ALA A 30 -3.02 -11.91 -0.69
C ALA A 30 -3.67 -11.16 0.50
N PRO A 31 -4.05 -9.89 0.41
CA PRO A 31 -4.71 -9.18 1.50
C PRO A 31 -6.08 -9.75 1.89
N ILE A 32 -6.74 -10.44 0.96
CA ILE A 32 -8.04 -11.08 1.21
C ILE A 32 -7.83 -12.46 1.85
N GLY A 33 -6.91 -13.23 1.30
CA GLY A 33 -6.67 -14.60 1.75
C GLY A 33 -5.91 -14.70 3.07
N ALA A 34 -4.98 -13.78 3.34
CA ALA A 34 -4.13 -13.86 4.53
C ALA A 34 -4.89 -13.82 5.86
N PRO A 35 -5.88 -12.93 6.08
CA PRO A 35 -6.66 -12.92 7.31
C PRO A 35 -7.52 -14.18 7.47
N VAL A 36 -8.07 -14.70 6.37
CA VAL A 36 -8.90 -15.92 6.40
C VAL A 36 -8.03 -17.12 6.77
N LEU A 37 -6.88 -17.29 6.11
CA LEU A 37 -5.92 -18.35 6.43
C LEU A 37 -5.35 -18.19 7.85
N GLY A 38 -5.05 -16.97 8.27
CA GLY A 38 -4.61 -16.66 9.63
C GLY A 38 -5.67 -17.04 10.66
N GLY A 39 -6.94 -16.71 10.42
CA GLY A 39 -8.06 -17.10 11.28
C GLY A 39 -8.22 -18.61 11.41
N VAL A 40 -8.10 -19.36 10.31
CA VAL A 40 -8.13 -20.83 10.32
C VAL A 40 -6.91 -21.40 11.06
N LEU A 41 -5.72 -20.88 10.83
CA LEU A 41 -4.52 -21.35 11.53
C LEU A 41 -4.60 -21.09 13.05
N MET A 42 -5.21 -20.01 13.48
CA MET A 42 -5.42 -19.69 14.90
C MET A 42 -6.37 -20.67 15.61
N THR A 43 -7.21 -21.42 14.90
CA THR A 43 -8.02 -22.47 15.51
C THR A 43 -7.23 -23.73 15.87
N ILE A 44 -6.08 -23.96 15.21
CA ILE A 44 -5.27 -25.16 15.34
C ILE A 44 -3.95 -24.85 16.05
N LEU A 45 -3.40 -23.64 15.84
CA LEU A 45 -2.09 -23.21 16.31
C LEU A 45 -2.23 -21.98 17.20
N ASN A 46 -1.28 -21.82 18.13
CA ASN A 46 -1.11 -20.57 18.85
C ASN A 46 -0.33 -19.55 17.97
N TRP A 47 -0.19 -18.32 18.44
CA TRP A 47 0.53 -17.28 17.70
C TRP A 47 1.99 -17.64 17.34
N ARG A 48 2.68 -18.45 18.21
CA ARG A 48 4.04 -18.95 17.92
C ARG A 48 4.04 -19.93 16.75
N GLY A 49 3.02 -20.78 16.66
CA GLY A 49 2.85 -21.72 15.55
C GLY A 49 2.68 -21.02 14.21
N ILE A 50 2.00 -19.89 14.16
CA ILE A 50 1.88 -19.06 12.94
C ILE A 50 3.26 -18.59 12.47
N PHE A 51 4.10 -18.09 13.40
CA PHE A 51 5.47 -17.67 13.03
C PHE A 51 6.33 -18.87 12.56
N MET A 52 6.13 -20.06 13.13
CA MET A 52 6.81 -21.27 12.65
C MET A 52 6.39 -21.65 11.22
N VAL A 53 5.09 -21.56 10.91
CA VAL A 53 4.58 -21.78 9.54
C VAL A 53 5.16 -20.75 8.57
N LEU A 54 5.16 -19.47 8.92
CA LEU A 54 5.76 -18.41 8.10
C LEU A 54 7.27 -18.64 7.91
N GLY A 55 7.99 -19.03 8.97
CA GLY A 55 9.41 -19.40 8.91
C GLY A 55 9.66 -20.59 7.97
N GLY A 56 8.83 -21.63 8.06
CA GLY A 56 8.89 -22.79 7.18
C GLY A 56 8.66 -22.42 5.71
N ILE A 57 7.65 -21.58 5.43
CA ILE A 57 7.40 -21.05 4.08
C ILE A 57 8.61 -20.24 3.58
N ALA A 58 9.18 -19.39 4.42
CA ALA A 58 10.34 -18.59 4.05
C ALA A 58 11.56 -19.47 3.70
N ILE A 59 11.85 -20.49 4.51
CA ILE A 59 12.92 -21.47 4.25
C ILE A 59 12.67 -22.19 2.92
N LEU A 60 11.45 -22.68 2.70
CA LEU A 60 11.07 -23.34 1.45
C LEU A 60 11.29 -22.44 0.24
N LEU A 61 10.87 -21.16 0.33
CA LEU A 61 11.07 -20.18 -0.75
C LEU A 61 12.55 -19.89 -1.01
N ILE A 62 13.38 -19.81 0.03
CA ILE A 62 14.83 -19.63 -0.10
C ILE A 62 15.45 -20.85 -0.82
N LEU A 63 15.08 -22.06 -0.43
CA LEU A 63 15.58 -23.30 -1.05
C LEU A 63 15.15 -23.38 -2.52
N LEU A 64 13.88 -23.08 -2.83
CA LEU A 64 13.37 -23.06 -4.20
C LEU A 64 14.05 -21.98 -5.05
N ALA A 65 14.26 -20.79 -4.49
CA ALA A 65 14.96 -19.72 -5.17
C ALA A 65 16.41 -20.12 -5.48
N ARG A 66 17.12 -20.69 -4.49
CA ARG A 66 18.52 -21.13 -4.68
C ARG A 66 18.64 -22.27 -5.70
N TRP A 67 17.64 -23.12 -5.81
CA TRP A 67 17.66 -24.27 -6.71
C TRP A 67 17.24 -23.91 -8.14
N LYS A 68 16.21 -23.05 -8.29
CA LYS A 68 15.59 -22.77 -9.59
C LYS A 68 15.93 -21.40 -10.17
N LEU A 69 16.35 -20.44 -9.36
CA LEU A 69 16.65 -19.09 -9.82
C LEU A 69 18.14 -19.00 -10.17
N HIS A 70 18.42 -18.89 -11.47
CA HIS A 70 19.74 -18.55 -11.97
C HIS A 70 19.84 -17.02 -12.11
N GLU A 71 21.06 -16.50 -12.09
CA GLU A 71 21.28 -15.06 -12.34
C GLU A 71 20.76 -14.68 -13.72
N THR A 72 19.79 -13.77 -13.75
CA THR A 72 19.10 -13.39 -15.00
C THR A 72 19.70 -12.16 -15.65
N LEU A 73 20.53 -11.38 -14.93
CA LEU A 73 21.17 -10.17 -15.46
C LEU A 73 22.45 -10.51 -16.22
N ALA A 74 22.48 -10.24 -17.53
CA ALA A 74 23.65 -10.40 -18.37
C ALA A 74 24.84 -9.58 -17.81
N ASP A 75 26.05 -10.16 -17.82
CA ASP A 75 27.26 -9.55 -17.27
C ASP A 75 27.55 -8.15 -17.82
N ALA A 76 27.22 -7.91 -19.09
CA ALA A 76 27.36 -6.60 -19.75
C ALA A 76 26.43 -5.50 -19.18
N ARG A 77 25.34 -5.90 -18.49
CA ARG A 77 24.37 -4.97 -17.87
C ARG A 77 24.55 -4.84 -16.37
N ARG A 78 25.46 -5.61 -15.78
CA ARG A 78 25.79 -5.48 -14.35
C ARG A 78 26.49 -4.16 -14.11
N SER A 79 25.81 -3.27 -13.41
CA SER A 79 26.40 -2.02 -12.96
C SER A 79 27.52 -2.32 -11.98
N LYS A 80 28.76 -1.96 -12.33
CA LYS A 80 29.90 -1.93 -11.39
C LYS A 80 29.82 -0.71 -10.45
N GLY A 81 28.60 -0.19 -10.21
CA GLY A 81 28.35 0.98 -9.39
C GLY A 81 28.79 0.72 -7.95
N SER A 82 29.62 1.61 -7.43
CA SER A 82 29.96 1.67 -6.02
C SER A 82 28.70 1.85 -5.18
N ILE A 83 28.71 1.35 -3.94
CA ILE A 83 27.69 1.63 -2.93
C ILE A 83 27.43 3.14 -2.81
N PHE A 84 28.49 3.96 -2.95
CA PHE A 84 28.39 5.43 -3.00
C PHE A 84 27.50 5.95 -4.15
N SER A 85 27.54 5.35 -5.33
CA SER A 85 26.68 5.76 -6.44
C SER A 85 25.20 5.45 -6.19
N ALA A 86 24.91 4.38 -5.45
CA ALA A 86 23.56 4.05 -5.03
C ALA A 86 23.01 5.06 -4.01
N TYR A 87 23.81 5.46 -3.02
CA TYR A 87 23.43 6.51 -2.06
C TYR A 87 23.27 7.89 -2.73
N ALA A 88 24.15 8.24 -3.67
CA ALA A 88 24.01 9.47 -4.45
C ALA A 88 22.71 9.48 -5.27
N ALA A 89 22.35 8.35 -5.89
CA ALA A 89 21.08 8.21 -6.61
C ALA A 89 19.87 8.34 -5.68
N LEU A 90 19.91 7.76 -4.47
CA LEU A 90 18.87 7.94 -3.45
C LEU A 90 18.75 9.42 -3.03
N GLY A 91 19.86 10.10 -2.76
CA GLY A 91 19.88 11.53 -2.41
C GLY A 91 19.22 12.39 -3.47
N GLN A 92 19.51 12.15 -4.75
CA GLN A 92 18.91 12.90 -5.86
C GLN A 92 17.40 12.62 -6.03
N VAL A 93 16.94 11.41 -5.72
CA VAL A 93 15.52 11.07 -5.75
C VAL A 93 14.76 11.77 -4.62
N ILE A 94 15.34 11.80 -3.40
CA ILE A 94 14.72 12.43 -2.22
C ILE A 94 14.65 13.96 -2.37
N THR A 95 15.60 14.58 -3.05
CA THR A 95 15.58 16.04 -3.29
C THR A 95 14.59 16.47 -4.38
N HIS A 96 14.06 15.53 -5.16
CA HIS A 96 13.13 15.85 -6.25
C HIS A 96 11.72 16.09 -5.69
N ARG A 97 11.35 17.36 -5.51
CA ARG A 97 10.08 17.80 -4.88
C ARG A 97 8.82 17.10 -5.41
N PRO A 98 8.54 17.04 -6.75
CA PRO A 98 7.33 16.38 -7.23
C PRO A 98 7.27 14.90 -6.90
N PHE A 99 8.41 14.18 -6.98
CA PHE A 99 8.52 12.79 -6.57
C PHE A 99 8.16 12.63 -5.10
N MET A 100 8.80 13.41 -4.22
CA MET A 100 8.55 13.35 -2.78
C MET A 100 7.09 13.72 -2.44
N GLY A 101 6.47 14.64 -3.19
CA GLY A 101 5.06 14.94 -3.03
C GLY A 101 4.18 13.71 -3.21
N PHE A 102 4.33 12.97 -4.30
CA PHE A 102 3.57 11.73 -4.53
C PHE A 102 3.98 10.61 -3.56
N CYS A 103 5.27 10.50 -3.26
CA CYS A 103 5.82 9.50 -2.34
C CYS A 103 5.27 9.67 -0.92
N LEU A 104 5.29 10.89 -0.37
CA LEU A 104 4.76 11.21 0.96
C LEU A 104 3.24 11.09 1.00
N THR A 105 2.54 11.51 -0.07
CA THR A 105 1.09 11.30 -0.18
C THR A 105 0.73 9.83 -0.01
N GLN A 106 1.38 8.96 -0.76
CA GLN A 106 1.17 7.51 -0.65
C GLN A 106 1.63 6.97 0.71
N GLY A 107 2.75 7.45 1.22
CA GLY A 107 3.30 7.04 2.51
C GLY A 107 2.33 7.30 3.68
N PHE A 108 1.78 8.51 3.75
CA PHE A 108 0.81 8.86 4.80
C PHE A 108 -0.54 8.17 4.63
N MET A 109 -0.99 7.96 3.39
CA MET A 109 -2.19 7.14 3.14
C MET A 109 -1.99 5.70 3.64
N MET A 110 -0.83 5.12 3.38
CA MET A 110 -0.48 3.78 3.86
C MET A 110 -0.31 3.73 5.38
N SER A 111 0.16 4.81 6.00
CA SER A 111 0.22 4.93 7.47
C SER A 111 -1.16 4.85 8.12
N GLY A 112 -2.16 5.53 7.55
CA GLY A 112 -3.55 5.40 8.00
C GLY A 112 -4.09 3.98 7.84
N MET A 113 -3.71 3.29 6.77
CA MET A 113 -4.03 1.87 6.59
C MET A 113 -3.36 0.98 7.65
N PHE A 114 -2.10 1.23 8.01
CA PHE A 114 -1.43 0.52 9.09
C PHE A 114 -2.05 0.81 10.46
N ALA A 115 -2.48 2.06 10.71
CA ALA A 115 -3.25 2.41 11.90
C ALA A 115 -4.55 1.58 12.00
N TYR A 116 -5.29 1.44 10.89
CA TYR A 116 -6.44 0.55 10.80
C TYR A 116 -6.06 -0.90 11.10
N ILE A 117 -5.04 -1.45 10.43
CA ILE A 117 -4.61 -2.85 10.60
C ILE A 117 -4.23 -3.13 12.06
N GLY A 118 -3.49 -2.20 12.70
CA GLY A 118 -3.03 -2.37 14.09
C GLY A 118 -4.13 -2.24 15.14
N ALA A 119 -5.07 -1.31 14.96
CA ALA A 119 -6.08 -1.01 15.96
C ALA A 119 -7.42 -1.75 15.75
N SER A 120 -7.77 -2.12 14.51
CA SER A 120 -9.09 -2.70 14.20
C SER A 120 -9.41 -4.01 14.93
N PRO A 121 -8.48 -4.95 15.18
CA PRO A 121 -8.81 -6.15 15.95
C PRO A 121 -9.28 -5.80 17.36
N PHE A 122 -8.61 -4.85 18.01
CA PHE A 122 -8.99 -4.39 19.35
C PHE A 122 -10.35 -3.66 19.30
N VAL A 123 -10.51 -2.71 18.40
CA VAL A 123 -11.73 -1.90 18.30
C VAL A 123 -12.94 -2.77 17.94
N LEU A 124 -12.85 -3.60 16.91
CA LEU A 124 -13.99 -4.35 16.41
C LEU A 124 -14.33 -5.59 17.27
N GLN A 125 -13.33 -6.30 17.79
CA GLN A 125 -13.56 -7.51 18.57
C GLN A 125 -13.74 -7.21 20.07
N GLN A 126 -12.89 -6.36 20.68
CA GLN A 126 -12.96 -6.14 22.13
C GLN A 126 -13.98 -5.06 22.52
N LEU A 127 -14.04 -3.93 21.77
CA LEU A 127 -14.97 -2.85 22.10
C LEU A 127 -16.37 -3.07 21.53
N TYR A 128 -16.48 -3.54 20.29
CA TYR A 128 -17.78 -3.82 19.66
C TYR A 128 -18.23 -5.27 19.80
N GLY A 129 -17.40 -6.17 20.36
CA GLY A 129 -17.78 -7.55 20.62
C GLY A 129 -17.95 -8.44 19.38
N LEU A 130 -17.33 -8.08 18.23
CA LEU A 130 -17.41 -8.91 17.04
C LEU A 130 -16.67 -10.24 17.26
N SER A 131 -17.27 -11.34 16.79
CA SER A 131 -16.55 -12.61 16.75
C SER A 131 -15.34 -12.52 15.79
N PRO A 132 -14.29 -13.36 15.97
CA PRO A 132 -13.16 -13.40 15.06
C PRO A 132 -13.57 -13.63 13.60
N GLN A 133 -14.63 -14.41 13.37
CA GLN A 133 -15.17 -14.66 12.03
C GLN A 133 -15.81 -13.40 11.44
N ALA A 134 -16.65 -12.68 12.21
CA ALA A 134 -17.26 -11.43 11.77
C ALA A 134 -16.20 -10.36 11.49
N PHE A 135 -15.17 -10.25 12.33
CA PHE A 135 -14.01 -9.40 12.08
C PHE A 135 -13.32 -9.74 10.76
N SER A 136 -13.05 -11.04 10.52
CA SER A 136 -12.42 -11.51 9.27
C SER A 136 -13.23 -11.15 8.03
N PHE A 137 -14.55 -11.24 8.09
CA PHE A 137 -15.45 -10.79 7.01
C PHE A 137 -15.37 -9.28 6.78
N CYS A 138 -15.38 -8.47 7.83
CA CYS A 138 -15.21 -7.02 7.72
C CYS A 138 -13.87 -6.66 7.10
N PHE A 139 -12.80 -7.34 7.53
CA PHE A 139 -11.45 -7.13 7.02
C PHE A 139 -11.33 -7.52 5.54
N ALA A 140 -11.91 -8.67 5.17
CA ALA A 140 -11.96 -9.14 3.78
C ALA A 140 -12.78 -8.19 2.88
N ALA A 141 -13.92 -7.68 3.36
CA ALA A 141 -14.71 -6.70 2.64
C ALA A 141 -13.91 -5.42 2.36
N ASN A 142 -13.17 -4.91 3.36
CA ASN A 142 -12.29 -3.74 3.17
C ASN A 142 -11.17 -4.03 2.15
N GLY A 143 -10.55 -5.21 2.20
CA GLY A 143 -9.57 -5.66 1.22
C GLY A 143 -10.15 -5.75 -0.20
N PHE A 144 -11.38 -6.25 -0.32
CA PHE A 144 -12.10 -6.31 -1.60
C PHE A 144 -12.39 -4.90 -2.14
N GLY A 145 -12.85 -3.98 -1.29
CA GLY A 145 -13.04 -2.58 -1.63
C GLY A 145 -11.77 -1.92 -2.17
N LEU A 146 -10.63 -2.18 -1.52
CA LEU A 146 -9.32 -1.71 -1.97
C LEU A 146 -8.95 -2.24 -3.37
N VAL A 147 -9.19 -3.52 -3.64
CA VAL A 147 -8.91 -4.13 -4.95
C VAL A 147 -9.82 -3.54 -6.03
N ILE A 148 -11.13 -3.44 -5.77
CA ILE A 148 -12.09 -2.82 -6.71
C ILE A 148 -11.66 -1.37 -7.02
N ALA A 149 -11.37 -0.57 -6.01
CA ALA A 149 -10.96 0.81 -6.17
C ALA A 149 -9.65 0.95 -6.97
N SER A 150 -8.68 0.06 -6.73
CA SER A 150 -7.44 -0.02 -7.49
C SER A 150 -7.69 -0.36 -8.96
N GLN A 151 -8.50 -1.38 -9.26
CA GLN A 151 -8.84 -1.77 -10.63
C GLN A 151 -9.66 -0.69 -11.36
N THR A 152 -10.61 -0.08 -10.65
CA THR A 152 -11.39 1.04 -11.19
C THR A 152 -10.49 2.22 -11.54
N SER A 153 -9.54 2.57 -10.66
CA SER A 153 -8.59 3.65 -10.93
C SER A 153 -7.72 3.34 -12.15
N ALA A 154 -7.27 2.10 -12.31
CA ALA A 154 -6.47 1.69 -13.48
C ALA A 154 -7.25 1.84 -14.79
N ARG A 155 -8.57 1.58 -14.78
CA ARG A 155 -9.45 1.78 -15.95
C ARG A 155 -9.79 3.26 -16.20
N LEU A 156 -9.86 4.08 -15.17
CA LEU A 156 -10.15 5.51 -15.29
C LEU A 156 -8.92 6.35 -15.71
N CYS A 157 -7.71 5.91 -15.36
CA CYS A 157 -6.49 6.63 -15.68
C CYS A 157 -6.30 6.93 -17.19
N PRO A 158 -6.56 5.99 -18.13
CA PRO A 158 -6.48 6.29 -19.56
C PRO A 158 -7.50 7.35 -20.04
N LEU A 159 -8.66 7.43 -19.38
CA LEU A 159 -9.76 8.33 -19.77
C LEU A 159 -9.58 9.74 -19.19
N TRP A 160 -9.24 9.85 -17.92
CA TRP A 160 -9.22 11.12 -17.17
C TRP A 160 -7.82 11.62 -16.84
N GLY A 161 -6.82 10.78 -17.02
CA GLY A 161 -5.43 11.04 -16.61
C GLY A 161 -5.20 10.76 -15.12
N GLU A 162 -4.03 10.22 -14.81
CA GLU A 162 -3.67 9.76 -13.45
C GLU A 162 -3.78 10.85 -12.38
N TYR A 163 -3.40 12.09 -12.72
CA TYR A 163 -3.44 13.20 -11.78
C TYR A 163 -4.88 13.59 -11.36
N ARG A 164 -5.86 13.51 -12.29
CA ARG A 164 -7.26 13.77 -11.96
C ARG A 164 -7.86 12.62 -11.14
N VAL A 165 -7.53 11.38 -11.50
CA VAL A 165 -7.98 10.20 -10.74
C VAL A 165 -7.40 10.23 -9.33
N LEU A 166 -6.13 10.60 -9.15
CA LEU A 166 -5.52 10.80 -7.84
C LEU A 166 -6.26 11.84 -7.00
N LYS A 167 -6.60 12.99 -7.59
CA LYS A 167 -7.40 14.02 -6.90
C LYS A 167 -8.76 13.48 -6.47
N GLY A 168 -9.46 12.75 -7.33
CA GLY A 168 -10.72 12.11 -6.98
C GLY A 168 -10.56 11.12 -5.81
N GLY A 169 -9.50 10.31 -5.82
CA GLY A 169 -9.15 9.42 -4.71
C GLY A 169 -8.89 10.16 -3.39
N LEU A 170 -8.16 11.28 -3.44
CA LEU A 170 -7.90 12.12 -2.26
C LEU A 170 -9.17 12.81 -1.74
N THR A 171 -10.07 13.23 -2.63
CA THR A 171 -11.38 13.76 -2.22
C THR A 171 -12.23 12.69 -1.55
N LEU A 172 -12.27 11.48 -2.11
CA LEU A 172 -12.94 10.34 -1.48
C LEU A 172 -12.34 10.03 -0.10
N ALA A 173 -11.02 10.01 0.00
CA ALA A 173 -10.30 9.79 1.26
C ALA A 173 -10.64 10.84 2.32
N PHE A 174 -10.70 12.13 1.91
CA PHE A 174 -11.09 13.23 2.79
C PHE A 174 -12.51 13.04 3.33
N VAL A 175 -13.49 12.86 2.43
CA VAL A 175 -14.89 12.72 2.81
C VAL A 175 -15.10 11.47 3.68
N ALA A 176 -14.59 10.33 3.25
CA ALA A 176 -14.76 9.07 3.97
C ALA A 176 -14.11 9.09 5.36
N SER A 177 -12.87 9.60 5.47
CA SER A 177 -12.18 9.69 6.78
C SER A 177 -12.80 10.74 7.70
N SER A 178 -13.37 11.84 7.15
CA SER A 178 -14.12 12.81 7.93
C SER A 178 -15.41 12.20 8.49
N LEU A 179 -16.15 11.45 7.66
CA LEU A 179 -17.33 10.70 8.11
C LEU A 179 -16.99 9.63 9.14
N LEU A 180 -15.85 8.95 8.97
CA LEU A 180 -15.35 7.97 9.92
C LEU A 180 -15.05 8.61 11.29
N LEU A 181 -14.35 9.74 11.29
CA LEU A 181 -14.06 10.49 12.52
C LEU A 181 -15.34 11.03 13.18
N LEU A 182 -16.26 11.56 12.38
CA LEU A 182 -17.54 12.06 12.87
C LEU A 182 -18.38 10.92 13.47
N ALA A 183 -18.43 9.76 12.84
CA ALA A 183 -19.09 8.58 13.35
C ALA A 183 -18.51 8.15 14.71
N ALA A 184 -17.18 8.22 14.89
CA ALA A 184 -16.53 7.94 16.16
C ALA A 184 -16.88 8.97 17.24
N LEU A 185 -16.90 10.27 16.90
CA LEU A 185 -17.22 11.36 17.84
C LEU A 185 -18.69 11.32 18.28
N LEU A 186 -19.61 10.99 17.39
CA LEU A 186 -21.04 10.90 17.68
C LEU A 186 -21.48 9.54 18.25
N HIS A 187 -20.53 8.63 18.53
CA HIS A 187 -20.83 7.27 18.97
C HIS A 187 -21.86 6.57 18.08
N ALA A 188 -21.72 6.74 16.76
CA ALA A 188 -22.64 6.22 15.77
C ALA A 188 -22.73 4.68 15.81
N PRO A 189 -23.82 4.08 15.33
CA PRO A 189 -23.97 2.64 15.22
C PRO A 189 -22.80 2.01 14.42
N LEU A 190 -22.41 0.80 14.82
CA LEU A 190 -21.30 0.05 14.17
C LEU A 190 -21.43 -0.02 12.64
N ALA A 191 -22.65 -0.19 12.14
CA ALA A 191 -22.89 -0.27 10.69
C ALA A 191 -22.41 0.98 9.95
N LEU A 192 -22.67 2.17 10.49
CA LEU A 192 -22.21 3.43 9.88
C LEU A 192 -20.69 3.57 9.93
N LEU A 193 -20.07 3.17 11.05
CA LEU A 193 -18.62 3.14 11.20
C LEU A 193 -17.98 2.19 10.18
N LEU A 194 -18.54 0.99 9.98
CA LEU A 194 -18.02 0.02 9.01
C LEU A 194 -18.14 0.53 7.57
N VAL A 195 -19.24 1.18 7.21
CA VAL A 195 -19.44 1.77 5.88
C VAL A 195 -18.40 2.89 5.64
N ALA A 196 -18.24 3.81 6.60
CA ALA A 196 -17.25 4.89 6.49
C ALA A 196 -15.83 4.31 6.41
N LEU A 197 -15.52 3.29 7.19
CA LEU A 197 -14.25 2.59 7.18
C LEU A 197 -13.99 1.90 5.83
N PHE A 198 -14.99 1.26 5.23
CA PHE A 198 -14.89 0.64 3.91
C PHE A 198 -14.45 1.65 2.84
N PHE A 199 -15.10 2.79 2.73
CA PHE A 199 -14.72 3.81 1.74
C PHE A 199 -13.37 4.45 2.06
N THR A 200 -13.05 4.61 3.34
CA THR A 200 -11.74 5.09 3.81
C THR A 200 -10.62 4.16 3.35
N ILE A 201 -10.77 2.86 3.55
CA ILE A 201 -9.77 1.87 3.13
C ILE A 201 -9.75 1.71 1.59
N ALA A 202 -10.90 1.70 0.94
CA ALA A 202 -10.98 1.60 -0.51
C ALA A 202 -10.25 2.76 -1.21
N SER A 203 -10.32 3.99 -0.67
CA SER A 203 -9.60 5.14 -1.23
C SER A 203 -8.08 4.93 -1.37
N ASN A 204 -7.48 4.12 -0.47
CA ASN A 204 -6.06 3.75 -0.58
C ASN A 204 -5.76 3.00 -1.89
N GLY A 205 -6.69 2.19 -2.40
CA GLY A 205 -6.53 1.47 -3.67
C GLY A 205 -6.34 2.44 -4.84
N VAL A 206 -7.12 3.52 -4.89
CA VAL A 206 -6.99 4.57 -5.91
C VAL A 206 -5.66 5.29 -5.79
N ILE A 207 -5.32 5.71 -4.58
CA ILE A 207 -4.15 6.56 -4.33
C ILE A 207 -2.85 5.77 -4.49
N ALA A 208 -2.78 4.53 -4.01
CA ALA A 208 -1.59 3.70 -4.15
C ALA A 208 -1.21 3.44 -5.60
N THR A 209 -2.20 3.19 -6.48
CA THR A 209 -1.94 2.97 -7.90
C THR A 209 -1.50 4.25 -8.61
N THR A 210 -2.24 5.35 -8.43
CA THR A 210 -2.01 6.59 -9.15
C THR A 210 -0.80 7.37 -8.65
N ALA A 211 -0.61 7.46 -7.33
CA ALA A 211 0.56 8.15 -6.76
C ALA A 211 1.87 7.41 -7.04
N SER A 212 1.88 6.05 -6.98
CA SER A 212 3.06 5.27 -7.38
C SER A 212 3.40 5.49 -8.84
N SER A 213 2.41 5.48 -9.73
CA SER A 213 2.62 5.68 -11.16
C SER A 213 3.21 7.06 -11.45
N LEU A 214 2.60 8.13 -10.90
CA LEU A 214 3.08 9.50 -11.05
C LEU A 214 4.48 9.71 -10.45
N ALA A 215 4.75 9.12 -9.29
CA ALA A 215 6.07 9.16 -8.68
C ALA A 215 7.12 8.49 -9.58
N MET A 216 6.84 7.28 -10.08
CA MET A 216 7.76 6.53 -10.93
C MET A 216 8.00 7.19 -12.28
N GLN A 217 6.96 7.81 -12.90
CA GLN A 217 7.11 8.55 -14.16
C GLN A 217 8.08 9.74 -14.01
N SER A 218 8.10 10.38 -12.86
CA SER A 218 9.01 11.49 -12.58
C SER A 218 10.50 11.09 -12.47
N GLN A 219 10.80 9.77 -12.37
CA GLN A 219 12.14 9.21 -12.10
C GLN A 219 12.52 8.07 -13.05
N GLY A 220 12.16 8.16 -14.33
CA GLY A 220 12.29 7.07 -15.31
C GLY A 220 13.67 6.40 -15.37
N HIS A 221 14.76 7.17 -15.27
CA HIS A 221 16.14 6.64 -15.30
C HIS A 221 16.61 6.05 -13.95
N ARG A 222 15.85 6.24 -12.85
CA ARG A 222 16.21 5.83 -11.48
C ARG A 222 15.09 5.03 -10.83
N ALA A 223 14.37 4.26 -11.61
CA ALA A 223 13.19 3.52 -11.17
C ALA A 223 13.46 2.61 -9.95
N GLY A 224 14.62 1.97 -9.87
CA GLY A 224 15.03 1.15 -8.74
C GLY A 224 15.16 1.95 -7.43
N SER A 225 15.90 3.07 -7.46
CA SER A 225 16.05 3.95 -6.29
C SER A 225 14.74 4.61 -5.89
N ALA A 226 13.93 5.07 -6.86
CA ALA A 226 12.61 5.63 -6.62
C ALA A 226 11.68 4.62 -5.93
N SER A 227 11.67 3.39 -6.41
CA SER A 227 10.89 2.31 -5.83
C SER A 227 11.33 1.96 -4.40
N ALA A 228 12.64 1.99 -4.12
CA ALA A 228 13.18 1.79 -2.77
C ALA A 228 12.73 2.90 -1.81
N VAL A 229 12.83 4.17 -2.24
CA VAL A 229 12.38 5.33 -1.43
C VAL A 229 10.88 5.24 -1.12
N ILE A 230 10.04 4.92 -2.11
CA ILE A 230 8.59 4.72 -1.88
C ILE A 230 8.37 3.64 -0.82
N GLY A 231 9.02 2.48 -0.96
CA GLY A 231 8.85 1.37 -0.01
C GLY A 231 9.31 1.73 1.40
N VAL A 232 10.51 2.31 1.54
CA VAL A 232 11.04 2.75 2.85
C VAL A 232 10.11 3.79 3.49
N THR A 233 9.68 4.81 2.74
CA THR A 233 8.77 5.84 3.24
C THR A 233 7.46 5.24 3.76
N MET A 234 6.83 4.35 2.99
CA MET A 234 5.56 3.71 3.37
C MET A 234 5.68 2.91 4.68
N PHE A 235 6.70 2.07 4.78
CA PHE A 235 6.85 1.21 5.97
C PHE A 235 7.38 1.97 7.18
N THR A 236 8.26 2.95 7.01
CA THR A 236 8.76 3.78 8.13
C THR A 236 7.64 4.61 8.73
N LEU A 237 6.86 5.32 7.88
CA LEU A 237 5.73 6.09 8.36
C LEU A 237 4.67 5.19 9.00
N GLY A 238 4.41 4.00 8.45
CA GLY A 238 3.52 3.01 9.06
C GLY A 238 4.01 2.54 10.43
N ALA A 239 5.29 2.22 10.56
CA ALA A 239 5.90 1.79 11.82
C ALA A 239 5.81 2.87 12.92
N ILE A 240 5.92 4.15 12.54
CA ILE A 240 5.76 5.28 13.47
C ILE A 240 4.29 5.46 13.87
N THR A 241 3.36 5.26 12.93
CA THR A 241 1.94 5.55 13.14
C THR A 241 1.23 4.50 14.00
N VAL A 242 1.58 3.21 13.88
CA VAL A 242 0.91 2.14 14.63
C VAL A 242 0.99 2.36 16.15
N PRO A 243 2.14 2.67 16.78
CA PRO A 243 2.20 2.97 18.20
C PRO A 243 1.35 4.17 18.62
N ILE A 244 1.17 5.16 17.74
CA ILE A 244 0.38 6.36 18.03
C ILE A 244 -1.08 6.00 18.31
N THR A 245 -1.64 5.00 17.64
CA THR A 245 -3.02 4.54 17.89
C THR A 245 -3.22 3.98 19.28
N GLY A 246 -2.14 3.56 19.95
CA GLY A 246 -2.15 2.99 21.32
C GLY A 246 -1.87 4.01 22.42
N ILE A 247 -1.45 5.25 22.10
CA ILE A 247 -1.15 6.27 23.09
C ILE A 247 -2.43 6.64 23.85
N GLY A 248 -2.41 6.48 25.17
CA GLY A 248 -3.58 6.73 26.02
C GLY A 248 -4.65 5.63 26.01
N GLY A 249 -4.36 4.47 25.41
CA GLY A 249 -5.26 3.33 25.25
C GLY A 249 -5.93 3.31 23.87
N THR A 250 -6.06 2.12 23.30
CA THR A 250 -6.71 1.94 22.00
C THR A 250 -8.22 2.15 22.12
N SER A 251 -8.75 3.12 21.42
CA SER A 251 -10.19 3.44 21.39
C SER A 251 -10.66 3.61 19.95
N VAL A 252 -11.98 3.63 19.75
CA VAL A 252 -12.58 3.94 18.44
C VAL A 252 -12.08 5.30 17.95
N LEU A 253 -12.09 6.28 18.86
CA LEU A 253 -11.69 7.64 18.54
C LEU A 253 -10.20 7.75 18.20
N SER A 254 -9.31 7.08 18.96
CA SER A 254 -7.86 7.12 18.69
C SER A 254 -7.53 6.52 17.33
N MET A 255 -8.16 5.40 16.96
CA MET A 255 -8.02 4.79 15.64
C MET A 255 -8.48 5.74 14.53
N CYS A 256 -9.71 6.26 14.63
CA CYS A 256 -10.31 7.11 13.59
C CYS A 256 -9.57 8.45 13.47
N ALA A 257 -9.17 9.06 14.58
CA ALA A 257 -8.41 10.32 14.58
C ALA A 257 -7.01 10.13 13.97
N THR A 258 -6.32 9.02 14.26
CA THR A 258 -5.03 8.72 13.65
C THR A 258 -5.14 8.51 12.14
N ILE A 259 -6.15 7.75 11.68
CA ILE A 259 -6.42 7.56 10.25
C ILE A 259 -6.70 8.91 9.57
N PHE A 260 -7.59 9.72 10.14
CA PHE A 260 -7.92 11.04 9.63
C PHE A 260 -6.70 11.96 9.58
N GLY A 261 -5.90 12.02 10.64
CA GLY A 261 -4.68 12.83 10.69
C GLY A 261 -3.66 12.44 9.63
N CYS A 262 -3.46 11.13 9.41
CA CYS A 262 -2.60 10.62 8.33
C CYS A 262 -3.12 11.05 6.95
N PHE A 263 -4.43 10.94 6.71
CA PHE A 263 -5.04 11.29 5.42
C PHE A 263 -4.99 12.80 5.16
N MET A 264 -5.20 13.61 6.19
CA MET A 264 -5.04 15.06 6.08
C MET A 264 -3.59 15.45 5.76
N THR A 265 -2.63 14.80 6.42
CA THR A 265 -1.21 15.01 6.13
C THR A 265 -0.87 14.59 4.70
N ALA A 266 -1.42 13.48 4.21
CA ALA A 266 -1.26 13.06 2.82
C ALA A 266 -1.77 14.11 1.83
N ILE A 267 -2.96 14.66 2.07
CA ILE A 267 -3.57 15.71 1.23
C ILE A 267 -2.72 17.00 1.28
N LEU A 268 -2.21 17.36 2.45
CA LEU A 268 -1.31 18.50 2.61
C LEU A 268 -0.03 18.30 1.80
N MET A 269 0.63 17.14 1.91
CA MET A 269 1.84 16.81 1.14
C MET A 269 1.58 16.84 -0.36
N PHE A 270 0.43 16.34 -0.81
CA PHE A 270 0.02 16.43 -2.20
C PHE A 270 -0.13 17.90 -2.65
N SER A 271 -0.84 18.72 -1.89
CA SER A 271 -1.11 20.12 -2.26
C SER A 271 0.14 20.99 -2.28
N VAL A 272 1.08 20.74 -1.36
CA VAL A 272 2.31 21.57 -1.20
C VAL A 272 3.41 21.12 -2.15
N LEU A 273 3.61 19.80 -2.33
CA LEU A 273 4.78 19.26 -3.01
C LEU A 273 4.47 18.68 -4.40
N ALA A 274 3.29 18.09 -4.60
CA ALA A 274 2.95 17.41 -5.85
C ALA A 274 2.48 18.41 -6.90
N LYS A 275 3.41 18.90 -7.71
CA LYS A 275 3.05 19.72 -8.88
C LYS A 275 2.49 18.84 -9.99
N LYS A 276 1.49 19.37 -10.73
CA LYS A 276 0.94 18.73 -11.92
C LYS A 276 2.08 18.41 -12.90
N PRO A 277 2.23 17.16 -13.36
CA PRO A 277 3.20 16.84 -14.41
C PRO A 277 2.92 17.69 -15.64
N LEU A 278 3.97 18.27 -16.24
CA LEU A 278 3.85 18.93 -17.54
C LEU A 278 3.37 17.88 -18.58
N PRO A 279 2.50 18.27 -19.51
CA PRO A 279 2.10 17.36 -20.60
C PRO A 279 3.37 16.86 -21.31
N GLN A 280 3.55 15.55 -21.34
CA GLN A 280 4.61 14.98 -22.17
C GLN A 280 4.25 15.30 -23.63
N VAL A 281 5.10 16.06 -24.31
CA VAL A 281 5.05 16.24 -25.76
C VAL A 281 5.21 14.84 -26.35
N LYS A 282 4.14 14.32 -26.94
CA LYS A 282 4.22 13.09 -27.72
C LYS A 282 5.13 13.40 -28.91
N THR A 283 6.39 12.99 -28.82
CA THR A 283 7.22 12.84 -30.00
C THR A 283 6.67 11.64 -30.76
N HIS A 284 5.99 11.95 -31.88
CA HIS A 284 5.53 10.98 -32.88
C HIS A 284 6.71 10.33 -33.58
#